data_73dc08247f065aed5d895f103127d42f
#
_entry.id   73dc08247f065aed5d895f103127d42f
#
_cell.length_a   1.000
_cell.length_b   1.000
_cell.length_c   1.000
_cell.angle_alpha   90.00
_cell.angle_beta   90.00
_cell.angle_gamma   90.00
#
_symmetry.space_group_name_H-M   'P 1'
#
loop_
_entity.id
_entity.type
_entity.pdbx_description
1 polymer ?
#
loop_
_entity_poly.entity_id
_entity_poly.type
_entity_poly.pdbx_seq_one_letter_code
_entity_poly.pdbx_strand_id
1 'polypeptide(L)'
;VAIIKKILSLLFLVVLFISAVACNKDVIKENSEEKPLKEENVVKVEEAEILFNNYSKELYTIKDPSNPPTFDEIAEKIKLYLTEEQYNAEIANRKFQMPELVSKQINKSIEVQDVKLEEQRKNGDGKIDYLYTTTFKVYDENSSKIYEKEGELTISTTNNELKIDREWSRGVKIDGLDGGL
;
A
#
# COMPACT_ATOMS: atom_id res chain seq x y z
N VAL A 1 -33.36 23.47 -49.86
CA VAL A 1 -32.23 22.83 -49.15
C VAL A 1 -32.52 22.65 -47.68
N ALA A 2 -33.19 23.61 -46.98
CA ALA A 2 -33.48 23.52 -45.53
C ALA A 2 -34.57 22.47 -45.20
N ILE A 3 -35.53 22.23 -46.04
CA ILE A 3 -36.64 21.28 -45.83
C ILE A 3 -36.14 19.84 -45.95
N ILE A 4 -35.25 19.54 -46.89
CA ILE A 4 -34.69 18.19 -47.07
C ILE A 4 -33.84 17.77 -45.86
N LYS A 5 -33.08 18.69 -45.24
CA LYS A 5 -32.29 18.40 -44.02
C LYS A 5 -33.18 18.07 -42.81
N LYS A 6 -34.33 18.73 -42.67
CA LYS A 6 -35.30 18.45 -41.61
C LYS A 6 -35.97 17.09 -41.77
N ILE A 7 -36.32 16.70 -42.98
CA ILE A 7 -36.92 15.41 -43.32
C ILE A 7 -35.91 14.28 -43.06
N LEU A 8 -34.65 14.46 -43.46
CA LEU A 8 -33.59 13.48 -43.25
C LEU A 8 -33.29 13.28 -41.75
N SER A 9 -33.32 14.36 -40.95
CA SER A 9 -33.15 14.29 -39.46
C SER A 9 -34.32 13.58 -38.78
N LEU A 10 -35.54 13.76 -39.27
CA LEU A 10 -36.71 13.09 -38.70
C LEU A 10 -36.72 11.59 -39.03
N LEU A 11 -36.28 11.22 -40.24
CA LEU A 11 -36.16 9.82 -40.65
C LEU A 11 -35.10 9.05 -39.85
N PHE A 12 -34.00 9.70 -39.46
CA PHE A 12 -32.93 9.10 -38.61
C PHE A 12 -33.41 8.86 -37.20
N LEU A 13 -34.28 9.73 -36.66
CA LEU A 13 -34.84 9.58 -35.32
C LEU A 13 -35.85 8.43 -35.23
N VAL A 14 -36.61 8.15 -36.27
CA VAL A 14 -37.58 7.05 -36.34
C VAL A 14 -36.89 5.69 -36.45
N VAL A 15 -35.74 5.60 -37.13
CA VAL A 15 -34.97 4.35 -37.24
C VAL A 15 -34.33 3.97 -35.92
N LEU A 16 -33.98 4.93 -35.04
CA LEU A 16 -33.42 4.69 -33.72
C LEU A 16 -34.44 4.12 -32.70
N PHE A 17 -35.75 4.39 -32.93
CA PHE A 17 -36.80 3.86 -32.04
C PHE A 17 -37.27 2.43 -32.38
N ILE A 18 -37.02 1.94 -33.58
CA ILE A 18 -37.46 0.60 -34.04
C ILE A 18 -36.50 -0.51 -33.55
N SER A 19 -35.26 -0.18 -33.17
CA SER A 19 -34.27 -1.16 -32.70
C SER A 19 -34.40 -1.54 -31.21
N ALA A 20 -35.36 -0.98 -30.47
CA ALA A 20 -35.52 -1.24 -29.02
C ALA A 20 -36.65 -2.24 -28.65
N VAL A 21 -37.35 -2.86 -29.63
CA VAL A 21 -38.53 -3.72 -29.37
C VAL A 21 -38.37 -5.16 -29.88
N ALA A 22 -37.19 -5.61 -30.20
CA ALA A 22 -36.95 -7.02 -30.60
C ALA A 22 -36.12 -7.77 -29.55
N CYS A 23 -36.66 -7.96 -28.37
CA CYS A 23 -36.27 -9.02 -27.44
C CYS A 23 -37.48 -9.52 -26.70
N ASN A 24 -38.13 -10.53 -27.28
CA ASN A 24 -39.08 -11.32 -26.51
C ASN A 24 -38.96 -12.78 -26.88
N LYS A 25 -38.60 -13.56 -25.85
CA LYS A 25 -38.91 -14.96 -25.59
C LYS A 25 -38.40 -16.01 -26.59
N ASP A 26 -37.29 -16.65 -26.21
CA ASP A 26 -37.25 -18.12 -26.20
C ASP A 26 -36.53 -18.59 -24.94
N VAL A 27 -37.25 -19.36 -24.14
CA VAL A 27 -36.80 -20.03 -22.93
C VAL A 27 -35.92 -21.21 -23.36
N ILE A 28 -34.63 -21.00 -23.43
CA ILE A 28 -33.66 -22.08 -23.39
C ILE A 28 -33.13 -22.15 -21.96
N LYS A 29 -33.53 -23.21 -21.25
CA LYS A 29 -32.87 -23.62 -20.02
C LYS A 29 -31.46 -24.08 -20.38
N GLU A 30 -30.52 -23.17 -20.41
CA GLU A 30 -29.10 -23.49 -20.36
C GLU A 30 -28.71 -23.53 -18.89
N ASN A 31 -28.43 -24.74 -18.43
CA ASN A 31 -27.79 -25.03 -17.16
C ASN A 31 -26.40 -24.35 -17.20
N SER A 32 -26.30 -23.06 -16.94
CA SER A 32 -25.05 -22.47 -16.57
C SER A 32 -24.75 -22.94 -15.13
N GLU A 33 -23.93 -23.97 -15.02
CA GLU A 33 -23.18 -24.22 -13.81
C GLU A 33 -22.51 -22.90 -13.45
N GLU A 34 -23.04 -22.18 -12.48
CA GLU A 34 -22.33 -21.12 -11.79
C GLU A 34 -21.07 -21.74 -11.21
N LYS A 35 -19.97 -21.57 -11.95
CA LYS A 35 -18.64 -21.82 -11.42
C LYS A 35 -18.57 -20.97 -10.15
N PRO A 36 -18.36 -21.56 -8.95
CA PRO A 36 -18.29 -20.77 -7.74
C PRO A 36 -17.21 -19.72 -7.97
N LEU A 37 -17.62 -18.45 -7.89
CA LEU A 37 -16.69 -17.35 -7.78
C LEU A 37 -15.76 -17.71 -6.62
N LYS A 38 -14.48 -17.96 -6.92
CA LYS A 38 -13.47 -18.02 -5.87
C LYS A 38 -13.70 -16.76 -5.05
N GLU A 39 -14.00 -16.91 -3.77
CA GLU A 39 -13.94 -15.81 -2.81
C GLU A 39 -12.53 -15.22 -2.99
N GLU A 40 -12.45 -14.12 -3.70
CA GLU A 40 -11.27 -13.31 -3.76
C GLU A 40 -11.03 -12.90 -2.30
N ASN A 41 -9.95 -13.39 -1.70
CA ASN A 41 -9.54 -12.99 -0.35
C ASN A 41 -9.33 -11.48 -0.40
N VAL A 42 -10.39 -10.74 -0.09
CA VAL A 42 -10.34 -9.27 0.00
C VAL A 42 -9.52 -8.97 1.25
N VAL A 43 -8.25 -8.62 1.03
CA VAL A 43 -7.39 -8.10 2.10
C VAL A 43 -8.08 -6.89 2.69
N LYS A 44 -8.37 -6.96 3.98
CA LYS A 44 -8.93 -5.81 4.69
C LYS A 44 -7.82 -4.80 4.92
N VAL A 45 -8.14 -3.52 4.77
CA VAL A 45 -7.19 -2.43 5.02
C VAL A 45 -6.58 -2.54 6.42
N GLU A 46 -7.38 -2.95 7.40
CA GLU A 46 -6.93 -3.14 8.79
C GLU A 46 -5.83 -4.23 8.92
N GLU A 47 -5.92 -5.32 8.16
CA GLU A 47 -4.89 -6.38 8.16
C GLU A 47 -3.58 -5.87 7.53
N ALA A 48 -3.70 -5.07 6.48
CA ALA A 48 -2.56 -4.40 5.84
C ALA A 48 -1.90 -3.37 6.77
N GLU A 49 -2.69 -2.58 7.51
CA GLU A 49 -2.21 -1.64 8.51
C GLU A 49 -1.47 -2.34 9.65
N ILE A 50 -2.00 -3.47 10.16
CA ILE A 50 -1.34 -4.27 11.20
C ILE A 50 0.01 -4.79 10.69
N LEU A 51 0.07 -5.33 9.47
CA LEU A 51 1.30 -5.80 8.85
C LEU A 51 2.34 -4.67 8.79
N PHE A 52 1.96 -3.52 8.21
CA PHE A 52 2.88 -2.41 8.00
C PHE A 52 3.28 -1.69 9.29
N ASN A 53 2.38 -1.64 10.28
CA ASN A 53 2.68 -1.12 11.61
C ASN A 53 3.74 -1.99 12.33
N ASN A 54 3.60 -3.32 12.27
CA ASN A 54 4.57 -4.23 12.87
C ASN A 54 5.94 -4.12 12.17
N TYR A 55 5.97 -4.13 10.83
CA TYR A 55 7.16 -3.87 10.05
C TYR A 55 7.83 -2.55 10.44
N SER A 56 7.06 -1.45 10.48
CA SER A 56 7.58 -0.12 10.81
C SER A 56 8.15 -0.05 12.23
N LYS A 57 7.50 -0.72 13.19
CA LYS A 57 7.99 -0.80 14.58
C LYS A 57 9.32 -1.52 14.68
N GLU A 58 9.47 -2.67 14.01
CA GLU A 58 10.73 -3.42 14.03
C GLU A 58 11.86 -2.66 13.33
N LEU A 59 11.55 -1.93 12.26
CA LEU A 59 12.54 -1.19 11.49
C LEU A 59 12.99 0.11 12.16
N TYR A 60 12.07 0.88 12.76
CA TYR A 60 12.35 2.27 13.15
C TYR A 60 12.37 2.51 14.65
N THR A 61 11.96 1.56 15.51
CA THR A 61 11.94 1.81 16.95
C THR A 61 13.34 1.72 17.55
N ILE A 62 13.79 2.82 18.17
CA ILE A 62 15.04 2.92 18.92
C ILE A 62 14.68 3.30 20.36
N LYS A 63 14.67 2.30 21.26
CA LYS A 63 14.34 2.51 22.68
C LYS A 63 15.53 3.10 23.45
N ASP A 64 16.72 2.59 23.17
CA ASP A 64 17.97 3.02 23.77
C ASP A 64 18.95 3.45 22.66
N PRO A 65 19.16 4.78 22.46
CA PRO A 65 20.08 5.26 21.43
C PRO A 65 21.55 4.93 21.70
N SER A 66 21.92 4.58 22.93
CA SER A 66 23.28 4.12 23.26
C SER A 66 23.53 2.65 22.89
N ASN A 67 22.44 1.88 22.70
CA ASN A 67 22.47 0.49 22.27
C ASN A 67 21.35 0.22 21.24
N PRO A 68 21.42 0.82 20.04
CA PRO A 68 20.42 0.65 19.00
C PRO A 68 20.42 -0.79 18.48
N PRO A 69 19.29 -1.26 17.90
CA PRO A 69 19.23 -2.54 17.22
C PRO A 69 20.28 -2.64 16.12
N THR A 70 20.94 -3.78 16.02
CA THR A 70 21.94 -4.06 14.99
C THR A 70 21.27 -4.39 13.65
N PHE A 71 22.05 -4.28 12.57
CA PHE A 71 21.59 -4.70 11.23
C PHE A 71 21.04 -6.12 11.22
N ASP A 72 21.76 -7.09 11.82
CA ASP A 72 21.36 -8.50 11.80
C ASP A 72 20.08 -8.75 12.58
N GLU A 73 19.93 -8.12 13.76
CA GLU A 73 18.71 -8.23 14.57
C GLU A 73 17.47 -7.70 13.84
N ILE A 74 17.63 -6.58 13.10
CA ILE A 74 16.54 -6.02 12.32
C ILE A 74 16.26 -6.91 11.10
N ALA A 75 17.30 -7.35 10.38
CA ALA A 75 17.16 -8.17 9.19
C ALA A 75 16.38 -9.47 9.46
N GLU A 76 16.67 -10.16 10.57
CA GLU A 76 15.96 -11.38 10.96
C GLU A 76 14.47 -11.14 11.22
N LYS A 77 14.12 -10.07 11.92
CA LYS A 77 12.74 -9.74 12.26
C LYS A 77 11.94 -9.27 11.05
N ILE A 78 12.53 -8.41 10.25
CA ILE A 78 11.90 -7.79 9.07
C ILE A 78 11.59 -8.82 7.98
N LYS A 79 12.41 -9.85 7.83
CA LYS A 79 12.21 -10.92 6.84
C LYS A 79 10.80 -11.53 6.87
N LEU A 80 10.16 -11.55 8.02
CA LEU A 80 8.81 -12.10 8.20
C LEU A 80 7.72 -11.26 7.51
N TYR A 81 7.97 -9.99 7.26
CA TYR A 81 6.99 -9.04 6.71
C TYR A 81 7.14 -8.82 5.20
N LEU A 82 8.29 -9.15 4.63
CA LEU A 82 8.66 -8.81 3.25
C LEU A 82 8.53 -10.01 2.31
N THR A 83 8.32 -9.73 1.03
CA THR A 83 8.63 -10.71 -0.02
C THR A 83 10.15 -10.89 -0.09
N GLU A 84 10.62 -12.01 -0.64
CA GLU A 84 12.06 -12.27 -0.80
C GLU A 84 12.74 -11.18 -1.66
N GLU A 85 12.07 -10.73 -2.71
CA GLU A 85 12.58 -9.67 -3.60
C GLU A 85 12.75 -8.36 -2.84
N GLN A 86 11.71 -7.92 -2.11
CA GLN A 86 11.76 -6.68 -1.32
C GLN A 86 12.80 -6.77 -0.20
N TYR A 87 12.90 -7.90 0.48
CA TYR A 87 13.92 -8.12 1.52
C TYR A 87 15.34 -7.94 0.96
N ASN A 88 15.64 -8.57 -0.17
CA ASN A 88 16.94 -8.45 -0.82
C ASN A 88 17.22 -7.01 -1.28
N ALA A 89 16.20 -6.30 -1.77
CA ALA A 89 16.32 -4.89 -2.14
C ALA A 89 16.65 -4.01 -0.93
N GLU A 90 16.02 -4.24 0.23
CA GLU A 90 16.28 -3.47 1.45
C GLU A 90 17.67 -3.75 2.03
N ILE A 91 18.16 -4.99 1.96
CA ILE A 91 19.55 -5.33 2.30
C ILE A 91 20.53 -4.57 1.39
N ALA A 92 20.30 -4.61 0.06
CA ALA A 92 21.17 -3.93 -0.91
C ALA A 92 21.19 -2.41 -0.69
N ASN A 93 20.07 -1.83 -0.29
CA ASN A 93 19.91 -0.41 0.02
C ASN A 93 20.36 -0.04 1.45
N ARG A 94 20.85 -1.00 2.24
CA ARG A 94 21.30 -0.83 3.62
C ARG A 94 20.25 -0.22 4.56
N LYS A 95 18.96 -0.44 4.28
CA LYS A 95 17.87 0.15 5.04
C LYS A 95 17.91 -0.24 6.52
N PHE A 96 18.32 -1.45 6.83
CA PHE A 96 18.43 -1.97 8.20
C PHE A 96 19.57 -1.34 9.04
N GLN A 97 20.44 -0.51 8.43
CA GLN A 97 21.43 0.28 9.16
C GLN A 97 20.86 1.60 9.72
N MET A 98 19.64 1.97 9.34
CA MET A 98 19.05 3.27 9.71
C MET A 98 19.01 3.51 11.23
N PRO A 99 18.58 2.57 12.11
CA PRO A 99 18.58 2.83 13.55
C PRO A 99 19.96 3.16 14.11
N GLU A 100 20.98 2.43 13.68
CA GLU A 100 22.37 2.67 14.11
C GLU A 100 22.87 4.05 13.65
N LEU A 101 22.61 4.42 12.39
CA LEU A 101 23.01 5.72 11.84
C LEU A 101 22.31 6.88 12.57
N VAL A 102 20.99 6.76 12.77
CA VAL A 102 20.19 7.75 13.48
C VAL A 102 20.68 7.92 14.91
N SER A 103 20.90 6.82 15.63
CA SER A 103 21.38 6.86 17.02
C SER A 103 22.75 7.55 17.14
N LYS A 104 23.65 7.31 16.20
CA LYS A 104 24.97 7.94 16.18
C LYS A 104 24.91 9.45 15.91
N GLN A 105 23.92 9.91 15.12
CA GLN A 105 23.83 11.32 14.72
C GLN A 105 23.09 12.17 15.74
N ILE A 106 21.93 11.71 16.22
CA ILE A 106 21.04 12.54 17.06
C ILE A 106 20.95 12.08 18.51
N ASN A 107 21.38 10.88 18.85
CA ASN A 107 21.35 10.30 20.20
C ASN A 107 19.97 10.43 20.87
N LYS A 108 18.90 10.12 20.14
CA LYS A 108 17.50 10.17 20.60
C LYS A 108 16.79 8.86 20.37
N SER A 109 15.81 8.59 21.22
CA SER A 109 14.88 7.50 21.03
C SER A 109 13.88 7.81 19.93
N ILE A 110 13.47 6.76 19.18
CA ILE A 110 12.41 6.85 18.17
C ILE A 110 11.37 5.77 18.48
N GLU A 111 10.10 6.17 18.40
CA GLU A 111 8.96 5.28 18.58
C GLU A 111 7.95 5.49 17.46
N VAL A 112 7.55 4.41 16.79
CA VAL A 112 6.42 4.43 15.86
C VAL A 112 5.13 4.51 16.66
N GLN A 113 4.37 5.58 16.46
CA GLN A 113 3.12 5.84 17.18
C GLN A 113 1.92 5.28 16.44
N ASP A 114 1.84 5.52 15.14
CA ASP A 114 0.69 5.19 14.31
C ASP A 114 1.10 4.94 12.87
N VAL A 115 0.30 4.13 12.18
CA VAL A 115 0.37 3.89 10.74
C VAL A 115 -1.04 3.98 10.18
N LYS A 116 -1.19 4.70 9.07
CA LYS A 116 -2.43 4.79 8.30
C LYS A 116 -2.17 4.39 6.87
N LEU A 117 -3.08 3.59 6.31
CA LEU A 117 -3.07 3.21 4.91
C LEU A 117 -4.32 3.75 4.20
N GLU A 118 -4.13 4.23 2.99
CA GLU A 118 -5.18 4.61 2.06
C GLU A 118 -5.05 3.77 0.79
N GLU A 119 -6.03 2.89 0.55
CA GLU A 119 -6.04 2.03 -0.63
C GLU A 119 -6.15 2.88 -1.90
N GLN A 120 -5.22 2.69 -2.83
CA GLN A 120 -5.20 3.40 -4.10
C GLN A 120 -5.69 2.53 -5.24
N ARG A 121 -5.23 1.28 -5.31
CA ARG A 121 -5.55 0.41 -6.44
C ARG A 121 -5.41 -1.06 -6.08
N LYS A 122 -6.36 -1.88 -6.54
CA LYS A 122 -6.26 -3.33 -6.58
C LYS A 122 -5.75 -3.77 -7.94
N ASN A 123 -4.66 -4.51 -7.95
CA ASN A 123 -4.07 -5.06 -9.16
C ASN A 123 -4.60 -6.48 -9.39
N GLY A 124 -4.74 -6.89 -10.65
CA GLY A 124 -5.32 -8.19 -11.02
C GLY A 124 -4.46 -9.41 -10.65
N ASP A 125 -3.26 -9.20 -10.13
CA ASP A 125 -2.31 -10.22 -9.66
C ASP A 125 -2.35 -10.46 -8.14
N GLY A 126 -3.37 -9.92 -7.45
CA GLY A 126 -3.53 -10.05 -6.00
C GLY A 126 -2.70 -9.05 -5.20
N LYS A 127 -2.12 -8.05 -5.85
CA LYS A 127 -1.40 -6.95 -5.19
C LYS A 127 -2.32 -5.76 -4.99
N ILE A 128 -2.12 -5.05 -3.89
CA ILE A 128 -2.85 -3.82 -3.55
C ILE A 128 -1.83 -2.72 -3.26
N ASP A 129 -2.03 -1.58 -3.93
CA ASP A 129 -1.22 -0.39 -3.73
C ASP A 129 -1.91 0.54 -2.72
N TYR A 130 -1.13 1.07 -1.79
CA TYR A 130 -1.55 2.00 -0.76
C TYR A 130 -0.66 3.25 -0.75
N LEU A 131 -1.23 4.39 -0.38
CA LEU A 131 -0.47 5.46 0.24
C LEU A 131 -0.41 5.21 1.74
N TYR A 132 0.70 5.55 2.35
CA TYR A 132 0.84 5.42 3.79
C TYR A 132 1.33 6.69 4.45
N THR A 133 0.94 6.85 5.72
CA THR A 133 1.51 7.81 6.65
C THR A 133 1.94 7.07 7.90
N THR A 134 3.23 7.18 8.27
CA THR A 134 3.76 6.68 9.54
C THR A 134 4.11 7.84 10.43
N THR A 135 3.57 7.86 11.64
CA THR A 135 3.82 8.88 12.66
C THR A 135 4.89 8.38 13.63
N PHE A 136 5.94 9.17 13.80
CA PHE A 136 7.06 8.90 14.69
C PHE A 136 7.13 9.92 15.82
N LYS A 137 7.46 9.45 17.02
CA LYS A 137 7.89 10.27 18.12
C LYS A 137 9.40 10.16 18.27
N VAL A 138 10.11 11.27 18.14
CA VAL A 138 11.55 11.37 18.42
C VAL A 138 11.72 12.12 19.73
N TYR A 139 12.42 11.54 20.70
CA TYR A 139 12.45 12.09 22.06
C TYR A 139 13.74 11.73 22.83
N ASP A 140 14.02 12.54 23.81
CA ASP A 140 15.00 12.34 24.87
C ASP A 140 14.40 12.81 26.19
N GLU A 141 15.22 12.90 27.26
CA GLU A 141 14.77 13.38 28.57
C GLU A 141 14.28 14.84 28.58
N ASN A 142 14.73 15.65 27.63
CA ASN A 142 14.51 17.09 27.59
C ASN A 142 13.53 17.53 26.51
N SER A 143 13.27 16.70 25.52
CA SER A 143 12.52 17.10 24.33
C SER A 143 11.75 15.95 23.70
N SER A 144 10.65 16.29 23.03
CA SER A 144 9.84 15.36 22.25
C SER A 144 9.26 16.05 21.04
N LYS A 145 9.33 15.43 19.86
CA LYS A 145 8.77 15.97 18.63
C LYS A 145 8.14 14.84 17.80
N ILE A 146 7.02 15.17 17.16
CA ILE A 146 6.32 14.27 16.25
C ILE A 146 6.73 14.58 14.81
N TYR A 147 6.92 13.52 14.01
CA TYR A 147 7.21 13.58 12.59
C TYR A 147 6.31 12.63 11.84
N GLU A 148 5.96 12.98 10.62
CA GLU A 148 5.17 12.14 9.72
C GLU A 148 5.98 11.81 8.47
N LYS A 149 5.97 10.52 8.09
CA LYS A 149 6.62 10.00 6.90
C LYS A 149 5.55 9.45 5.97
N GLU A 150 5.52 9.97 4.76
CA GLU A 150 4.59 9.56 3.72
C GLU A 150 5.30 8.75 2.64
N GLY A 151 4.58 7.81 2.04
CA GLY A 151 5.12 7.01 0.96
C GLY A 151 4.09 6.13 0.29
N GLU A 152 4.58 5.24 -0.56
CA GLU A 152 3.82 4.25 -1.31
C GLU A 152 4.19 2.85 -0.82
N LEU A 153 3.19 2.00 -0.73
CA LEU A 153 3.29 0.63 -0.27
C LEU A 153 2.54 -0.29 -1.22
N THR A 154 3.16 -1.39 -1.64
CA THR A 154 2.46 -2.48 -2.33
C THR A 154 2.47 -3.70 -1.43
N ILE A 155 1.29 -4.25 -1.14
CA ILE A 155 1.12 -5.49 -0.39
C ILE A 155 0.64 -6.58 -1.35
N SER A 156 1.25 -7.76 -1.27
CA SER A 156 0.86 -8.95 -1.99
C SER A 156 0.37 -10.04 -1.05
N THR A 157 -0.50 -10.92 -1.55
CA THR A 157 -0.87 -12.16 -0.86
C THR A 157 -0.06 -13.31 -1.45
N THR A 158 0.86 -13.86 -0.66
CA THR A 158 1.70 -14.99 -1.05
C THR A 158 1.42 -16.15 -0.10
N ASN A 159 0.98 -17.31 -0.62
CA ASN A 159 0.62 -18.49 0.19
C ASN A 159 -0.40 -18.20 1.31
N ASN A 160 -1.40 -17.36 1.05
CA ASN A 160 -2.38 -16.85 2.01
C ASN A 160 -1.80 -15.98 3.15
N GLU A 161 -0.58 -15.51 3.01
CA GLU A 161 0.05 -14.55 3.92
C GLU A 161 0.24 -13.21 3.22
N LEU A 162 -0.01 -12.13 3.96
CA LEU A 162 0.29 -10.79 3.50
C LEU A 162 1.78 -10.51 3.61
N LYS A 163 2.36 -9.96 2.55
CA LYS A 163 3.76 -9.54 2.49
C LYS A 163 3.88 -8.18 1.83
N ILE A 164 4.79 -7.37 2.32
CA ILE A 164 5.18 -6.13 1.68
C ILE A 164 6.04 -6.49 0.47
N ASP A 165 5.57 -6.11 -0.71
CA ASP A 165 6.21 -6.38 -2.00
C ASP A 165 7.04 -5.19 -2.49
N ARG A 166 6.65 -3.99 -2.07
CA ARG A 166 7.38 -2.74 -2.34
C ARG A 166 7.07 -1.71 -1.26
N GLU A 167 8.08 -0.97 -0.83
CA GLU A 167 7.93 0.24 -0.01
C GLU A 167 8.86 1.32 -0.55
N TRP A 168 8.30 2.52 -0.72
CA TRP A 168 9.04 3.70 -1.14
C TRP A 168 8.56 4.93 -0.40
N SER A 169 9.50 5.80 -0.02
CA SER A 169 9.19 7.07 0.61
C SER A 169 10.19 8.15 0.20
N ARG A 170 9.79 9.38 0.37
CA ARG A 170 10.69 10.53 0.16
C ARG A 170 11.65 10.76 1.32
N GLY A 171 11.50 10.00 2.40
CA GLY A 171 12.15 10.26 3.66
C GLY A 171 11.53 11.44 4.41
N VAL A 172 11.72 11.49 5.72
CA VAL A 172 11.28 12.59 6.58
C VAL A 172 12.51 13.26 7.19
N LYS A 173 12.54 14.60 7.10
CA LYS A 173 13.65 15.36 7.67
C LYS A 173 13.48 15.48 9.18
N ILE A 174 14.41 14.92 9.93
CA ILE A 174 14.49 15.00 11.39
C ILE A 174 15.58 15.97 11.79
N ASP A 175 15.33 16.82 12.80
CA ASP A 175 16.28 17.79 13.28
C ASP A 175 17.58 17.11 13.76
N GLY A 176 18.71 17.51 13.22
CA GLY A 176 20.03 16.97 13.53
C GLY A 176 20.40 15.69 12.79
N LEU A 177 19.51 15.15 11.94
CA LEU A 177 19.79 14.00 11.09
C LEU A 177 20.11 14.45 9.67
N ASP A 178 21.29 14.08 9.18
CA ASP A 178 21.67 14.28 7.79
C ASP A 178 20.97 13.27 6.90
N GLY A 179 20.24 13.73 5.89
CA GLY A 179 19.58 12.90 4.88
C GLY A 179 18.11 12.59 5.15
N GLY A 180 17.69 12.40 6.37
CA GLY A 180 16.31 12.04 6.73
C GLY A 180 16.11 10.54 7.03
N LEU A 181 14.92 10.19 7.55
CA LEU A 181 14.49 8.84 7.96
C LEU A 181 13.70 8.15 6.86
#